data_080010a48bd7bbee2a670ce9826b9429
#
_entry.id   080010a48bd7bbee2a670ce9826b9429
#
_cell.length_a   1.000
_cell.length_b   1.000
_cell.length_c   1.000
_cell.angle_alpha   90.00
_cell.angle_beta   90.00
_cell.angle_gamma   90.00
#
_symmetry.space_group_name_H-M   'P 1'
#
loop_
_entity.id
_entity.type
_entity.pdbx_description
1 polymer ?
#
loop_
_entity_poly.entity_id
_entity_poly.type
_entity_poly.pdbx_seq_one_letter_code
_entity_poly.pdbx_strand_id
1 'polypeptide(L)'
;EAGQTLVVLESMKMETAVRAPFAGKVREILAVVNAQVDAGAPLLRVDQIVEEVVTEAVERVEFPTPGPALSDDLAADALARLDSLGALITGYDVSAKRTAALLAEYERLSAGVRSCDLVRAELALLTTFADVCDLSRNRPTDEERNTEDRVHSPREFFHGYLQSLDVEVGGLPDSFRARLSRALRHYDVTDLARTPDLEDAVYRLFLALERIETHVPVVTALLERWTDRHDTEAGVSHELNEVLDRLIVATQVRFPVIGDTARNLRYSYFEEPMIRKAREQVYDGVRGSLAYLAEHPQAADYSQRIESLVTTPEPLIDLLAQQISRPGTVPGPLLEVITRRAYKIRTLEDVRSCVVDGSRFSVSAWPRRSGSSCRCSGSR
;
A
#
# COMPACT_ATOMS: atom_id res chain seq x y z
N GLU A 1 43.91 -35.51 22.29
CA GLU A 1 44.36 -35.32 20.87
C GLU A 1 43.15 -35.00 19.99
N ALA A 2 43.36 -34.28 18.89
CA ALA A 2 42.31 -34.07 17.89
C ALA A 2 41.78 -35.42 17.36
N GLY A 3 40.45 -35.57 17.20
CA GLY A 3 39.81 -36.78 16.75
C GLY A 3 39.58 -37.87 17.82
N GLN A 4 40.13 -37.71 19.01
CA GLN A 4 39.90 -38.60 20.14
C GLN A 4 38.45 -38.56 20.63
N THR A 5 37.84 -39.72 20.86
CA THR A 5 36.48 -39.78 21.41
C THR A 5 36.46 -39.27 22.86
N LEU A 6 35.59 -38.26 23.10
CA LEU A 6 35.42 -37.63 24.39
C LEU A 6 34.22 -38.17 25.15
N VAL A 7 33.09 -38.38 24.47
CA VAL A 7 31.83 -38.88 25.01
C VAL A 7 31.17 -39.76 23.97
N VAL A 8 30.46 -40.77 24.43
CA VAL A 8 29.58 -41.61 23.61
C VAL A 8 28.15 -41.34 24.04
N LEU A 9 27.33 -40.95 23.08
CA LEU A 9 25.89 -40.75 23.27
C LEU A 9 25.13 -41.93 22.70
N GLU A 10 24.21 -42.47 23.45
CA GLU A 10 23.31 -43.53 23.00
C GLU A 10 21.91 -42.90 22.70
N SER A 11 21.40 -43.12 21.52
CA SER A 11 20.05 -42.77 21.13
C SER A 11 19.43 -43.90 20.30
N MET A 12 18.27 -44.37 20.70
CA MET A 12 17.54 -45.46 19.97
C MET A 12 18.39 -46.70 19.66
N LYS A 13 19.22 -47.15 20.59
CA LYS A 13 20.16 -48.28 20.42
C LYS A 13 21.29 -48.01 19.42
N MET A 14 21.54 -46.75 19.06
CA MET A 14 22.71 -46.35 18.29
C MET A 14 23.67 -45.55 19.14
N GLU A 15 24.94 -45.88 19.06
CA GLU A 15 26.02 -45.16 19.73
C GLU A 15 26.63 -44.13 18.78
N THR A 16 26.71 -42.89 19.26
CA THR A 16 27.34 -41.78 18.52
C THR A 16 28.54 -41.25 19.32
N ALA A 17 29.74 -41.36 18.77
CA ALA A 17 30.94 -40.85 19.40
C ALA A 17 31.13 -39.35 19.12
N VAL A 18 31.13 -38.53 20.16
CA VAL A 18 31.53 -37.10 20.09
C VAL A 18 33.04 -37.07 20.21
N ARG A 19 33.70 -36.56 19.16
CA ARG A 19 35.16 -36.49 19.06
C ARG A 19 35.67 -35.09 19.30
N ALA A 20 36.93 -35.01 19.82
CA ALA A 20 37.63 -33.74 19.99
C ALA A 20 37.90 -33.04 18.64
N PRO A 21 37.41 -31.83 18.43
CA PRO A 21 37.63 -31.10 17.18
C PRO A 21 39.07 -30.56 17.04
N PHE A 22 39.77 -30.44 18.14
CA PHE A 22 41.16 -29.95 18.22
C PHE A 22 41.92 -30.64 19.37
N ALA A 23 43.25 -30.51 19.38
CA ALA A 23 44.08 -30.94 20.49
C ALA A 23 43.90 -29.97 21.67
N GLY A 24 43.55 -30.49 22.83
CA GLY A 24 43.24 -29.66 23.99
C GLY A 24 43.25 -30.41 25.31
N LYS A 25 43.06 -29.67 26.40
CA LYS A 25 42.91 -30.21 27.73
C LYS A 25 41.47 -30.05 28.21
N VAL A 26 40.84 -31.14 28.66
CA VAL A 26 39.49 -31.07 29.25
C VAL A 26 39.55 -30.22 30.53
N ARG A 27 38.81 -29.14 30.54
CA ARG A 27 38.72 -28.21 31.66
C ARG A 27 37.61 -28.62 32.64
N GLU A 28 36.47 -29.02 32.12
CA GLU A 28 35.29 -29.33 32.90
C GLU A 28 34.43 -30.35 32.18
N ILE A 29 33.88 -31.32 32.90
CA ILE A 29 32.91 -32.28 32.43
C ILE A 29 31.56 -31.89 33.03
N LEU A 30 30.60 -31.52 32.14
CA LEU A 30 29.26 -31.05 32.53
C LEU A 30 28.20 -32.13 32.46
N ALA A 31 28.45 -33.18 31.67
CA ALA A 31 27.55 -34.32 31.59
C ALA A 31 27.88 -35.41 32.59
N VAL A 32 26.87 -36.04 33.14
CA VAL A 32 26.99 -37.18 34.05
C VAL A 32 26.79 -38.46 33.26
N VAL A 33 27.61 -39.48 33.53
CA VAL A 33 27.50 -40.78 32.89
C VAL A 33 26.12 -41.39 33.16
N ASN A 34 25.49 -41.93 32.14
CA ASN A 34 24.12 -42.47 32.13
C ASN A 34 23.01 -41.46 32.41
N ALA A 35 23.27 -40.18 32.34
CA ALA A 35 22.23 -39.16 32.40
C ALA A 35 21.70 -38.83 30.97
N GLN A 36 20.42 -38.53 30.90
CA GLN A 36 19.81 -38.04 29.65
C GLN A 36 20.22 -36.58 29.43
N VAL A 37 20.58 -36.24 28.18
CA VAL A 37 20.95 -34.89 27.79
C VAL A 37 20.07 -34.45 26.62
N ASP A 38 19.70 -33.18 26.60
CA ASP A 38 18.91 -32.60 25.55
C ASP A 38 19.80 -32.18 24.37
N ALA A 39 19.19 -32.06 23.18
CA ALA A 39 19.90 -31.56 22.02
C ALA A 39 20.42 -30.14 22.28
N GLY A 40 21.73 -29.92 22.01
CA GLY A 40 22.39 -28.65 22.30
C GLY A 40 22.90 -28.45 23.71
N ALA A 41 22.69 -29.40 24.63
CA ALA A 41 23.24 -29.32 25.97
C ALA A 41 24.78 -29.40 25.95
N PRO A 42 25.48 -28.56 26.76
CA PRO A 42 26.93 -28.60 26.81
C PRO A 42 27.40 -29.84 27.59
N LEU A 43 28.25 -30.66 26.96
CA LEU A 43 28.74 -31.91 27.55
C LEU A 43 30.04 -31.75 28.29
N LEU A 44 30.94 -30.96 27.79
CA LEU A 44 32.27 -30.69 28.40
C LEU A 44 32.88 -29.42 27.82
N ARG A 45 33.86 -28.84 28.52
CA ARG A 45 34.68 -27.70 28.10
C ARG A 45 36.10 -28.15 27.88
N VAL A 46 36.65 -27.78 26.70
CA VAL A 46 38.03 -28.11 26.29
C VAL A 46 38.77 -26.82 26.02
N ASP A 47 39.88 -26.60 26.71
CA ASP A 47 40.82 -25.54 26.41
C ASP A 47 41.77 -26.01 25.29
N GLN A 48 41.80 -25.30 24.19
CA GLN A 48 42.65 -25.61 23.05
C GLN A 48 44.14 -25.40 23.45
N ILE A 49 44.98 -26.39 23.18
CA ILE A 49 46.43 -26.22 23.22
C ILE A 49 46.84 -25.56 21.90
N VAL A 50 47.01 -24.26 21.92
CA VAL A 50 47.53 -23.52 20.79
C VAL A 50 49.05 -23.74 20.79
N GLU A 51 49.56 -24.66 19.96
CA GLU A 51 50.96 -24.54 19.51
C GLU A 51 50.99 -23.26 18.69
N GLU A 52 51.98 -22.36 18.96
CA GLU A 52 52.15 -21.12 18.19
C GLU A 52 52.25 -21.45 16.70
N VAL A 53 51.09 -21.54 16.05
CA VAL A 53 51.03 -21.46 14.61
C VAL A 53 51.36 -20.02 14.26
N VAL A 54 52.50 -19.82 13.58
CA VAL A 54 52.81 -18.58 12.90
C VAL A 54 51.56 -18.14 12.17
N THR A 55 50.87 -17.16 12.74
CA THR A 55 49.69 -16.59 12.14
C THR A 55 50.14 -15.94 10.84
N GLU A 56 49.91 -16.56 9.70
CA GLU A 56 49.85 -15.83 8.46
C GLU A 56 48.98 -14.61 8.74
N ALA A 57 49.51 -13.43 8.49
CA ALA A 57 48.82 -12.19 8.75
C ALA A 57 47.46 -12.26 8.04
N VAL A 58 46.42 -12.48 8.82
CA VAL A 58 45.04 -12.44 8.30
C VAL A 58 44.89 -11.02 7.75
N GLU A 59 44.78 -10.93 6.44
CA GLU A 59 44.57 -9.67 5.74
C GLU A 59 43.29 -9.06 6.30
N ARG A 60 43.47 -7.96 7.03
CA ARG A 60 42.35 -7.28 7.68
C ARG A 60 41.48 -6.70 6.59
N VAL A 61 40.27 -7.19 6.44
CA VAL A 61 39.29 -6.59 5.54
C VAL A 61 39.03 -5.17 6.05
N GLU A 62 39.51 -4.19 5.32
CA GLU A 62 39.17 -2.79 5.57
C GLU A 62 37.79 -2.55 4.97
N PHE A 63 36.81 -2.40 5.83
CA PHE A 63 35.49 -1.93 5.39
C PHE A 63 35.65 -0.47 4.97
N PRO A 64 35.13 -0.09 3.79
CA PRO A 64 35.14 1.30 3.40
C PRO A 64 34.47 2.12 4.52
N THR A 65 35.17 3.15 4.96
CA THR A 65 34.61 4.12 5.92
C THR A 65 33.27 4.59 5.36
N PRO A 66 32.21 4.70 6.18
CA PRO A 66 30.96 5.28 5.71
C PRO A 66 31.26 6.55 4.94
N GLY A 67 30.84 6.59 3.66
CA GLY A 67 31.20 7.64 2.73
C GLY A 67 30.94 9.05 3.26
N PRO A 68 31.50 10.08 2.60
CA PRO A 68 31.47 11.44 3.08
C PRO A 68 30.05 11.92 3.38
N ALA A 69 29.98 12.90 4.27
CA ALA A 69 28.77 13.68 4.50
C ALA A 69 28.05 13.97 3.18
N LEU A 70 26.70 13.84 3.23
CA LEU A 70 25.74 14.11 2.15
C LEU A 70 26.31 14.90 0.98
N SER A 71 26.16 14.39 -0.22
CA SER A 71 26.53 15.10 -1.44
C SER A 71 25.70 16.39 -1.56
N ASP A 72 26.15 17.33 -2.40
CA ASP A 72 25.33 18.51 -2.74
C ASP A 72 24.07 18.10 -3.54
N ASP A 73 23.97 16.84 -3.99
CA ASP A 73 22.84 16.27 -4.70
C ASP A 73 21.95 15.42 -3.76
N LEU A 74 20.96 16.09 -3.15
CA LEU A 74 19.99 15.46 -2.27
C LEU A 74 19.19 14.34 -2.95
N ALA A 75 18.99 14.42 -4.28
CA ALA A 75 18.26 13.39 -5.02
C ALA A 75 19.08 12.09 -5.10
N ALA A 76 20.37 12.18 -5.37
CA ALA A 76 21.28 11.03 -5.40
C ALA A 76 21.38 10.38 -4.01
N ASP A 77 21.49 11.19 -2.96
CA ASP A 77 21.53 10.69 -1.59
C ASP A 77 20.21 9.99 -1.19
N ALA A 78 19.06 10.54 -1.58
CA ALA A 78 17.76 9.94 -1.35
C ALA A 78 17.62 8.60 -2.09
N LEU A 79 18.06 8.52 -3.36
CA LEU A 79 18.07 7.28 -4.14
C LEU A 79 18.93 6.21 -3.46
N ALA A 80 20.12 6.54 -2.98
CA ALA A 80 20.98 5.58 -2.28
C ALA A 80 20.35 5.03 -0.99
N ARG A 81 19.53 5.83 -0.30
CA ARG A 81 18.76 5.35 0.87
C ARG A 81 17.60 4.46 0.44
N LEU A 82 16.93 4.80 -0.65
CA LEU A 82 15.86 4.00 -1.22
C LEU A 82 16.36 2.64 -1.71
N ASP A 83 17.54 2.58 -2.35
CA ASP A 83 18.19 1.33 -2.73
C ASP A 83 18.50 0.45 -1.52
N SER A 84 18.97 1.07 -0.42
CA SER A 84 19.20 0.34 0.83
C SER A 84 17.91 -0.20 1.45
N LEU A 85 16.77 0.51 1.31
CA LEU A 85 15.45 0.02 1.71
C LEU A 85 14.94 -1.07 0.74
N GLY A 86 15.26 -0.98 -0.53
CA GLY A 86 14.99 -2.01 -1.54
C GLY A 86 15.72 -3.33 -1.22
N ALA A 87 16.95 -3.26 -0.76
CA ALA A 87 17.69 -4.43 -0.30
C ALA A 87 16.98 -5.16 0.84
N LEU A 88 16.37 -4.44 1.80
CA LEU A 88 15.55 -5.05 2.84
C LEU A 88 14.38 -5.85 2.23
N ILE A 89 13.64 -5.26 1.29
CA ILE A 89 12.46 -5.88 0.66
C ILE A 89 12.85 -7.12 -0.14
N THR A 90 14.07 -7.16 -0.69
CA THR A 90 14.60 -8.32 -1.42
C THR A 90 15.32 -9.35 -0.52
N GLY A 91 15.16 -9.29 0.80
CA GLY A 91 15.57 -10.32 1.74
C GLY A 91 16.97 -10.18 2.32
N TYR A 92 17.65 -9.05 2.12
CA TYR A 92 18.90 -8.77 2.82
C TYR A 92 18.65 -8.51 4.31
N ASP A 93 19.63 -8.88 5.15
CA ASP A 93 19.53 -8.76 6.59
C ASP A 93 19.84 -7.33 7.06
N VAL A 94 18.78 -6.58 7.33
CA VAL A 94 18.86 -5.22 7.87
C VAL A 94 18.12 -5.17 9.20
N SER A 95 18.78 -4.74 10.26
CA SER A 95 18.16 -4.63 11.59
C SER A 95 17.02 -3.61 11.59
N ALA A 96 15.98 -3.83 12.39
CA ALA A 96 14.83 -2.93 12.51
C ALA A 96 15.26 -1.48 12.88
N LYS A 97 16.27 -1.34 13.74
CA LYS A 97 16.85 -0.02 14.10
C LYS A 97 17.46 0.67 12.89
N ARG A 98 18.18 -0.07 12.04
CA ARG A 98 18.80 0.48 10.82
C ARG A 98 17.74 0.82 9.79
N THR A 99 16.72 -0.01 9.63
CA THR A 99 15.58 0.27 8.74
C THR A 99 14.88 1.57 9.12
N ALA A 100 14.56 1.78 10.39
CA ALA A 100 13.93 3.01 10.87
C ALA A 100 14.84 4.24 10.63
N ALA A 101 16.15 4.11 10.84
CA ALA A 101 17.08 5.20 10.56
C ALA A 101 17.18 5.52 9.06
N LEU A 102 17.26 4.50 8.20
CA LEU A 102 17.26 4.68 6.74
C LEU A 102 15.97 5.34 6.23
N LEU A 103 14.83 4.94 6.77
CA LEU A 103 13.54 5.54 6.42
C LEU A 103 13.48 7.02 6.82
N ALA A 104 13.87 7.36 8.05
CA ALA A 104 13.92 8.75 8.51
C ALA A 104 14.92 9.61 7.71
N GLU A 105 16.09 9.06 7.34
CA GLU A 105 17.05 9.72 6.46
C GLU A 105 16.43 9.96 5.07
N TYR A 106 15.78 8.94 4.50
CA TYR A 106 15.11 9.02 3.20
C TYR A 106 14.02 10.11 3.20
N GLU A 107 13.12 10.11 4.19
CA GLU A 107 12.07 11.12 4.33
C GLU A 107 12.65 12.54 4.39
N ARG A 108 13.69 12.73 5.18
CA ARG A 108 14.36 14.03 5.31
C ARG A 108 15.02 14.49 4.02
N LEU A 109 15.73 13.59 3.30
CA LEU A 109 16.44 13.92 2.06
C LEU A 109 15.48 14.14 0.90
N SER A 110 14.42 13.37 0.83
CA SER A 110 13.42 13.46 -0.23
C SER A 110 12.39 14.57 -0.02
N ALA A 111 12.38 15.23 1.15
CA ALA A 111 11.49 16.35 1.42
C ALA A 111 11.76 17.51 0.46
N GLY A 112 10.76 17.84 -0.38
CA GLY A 112 10.89 18.92 -1.38
C GLY A 112 11.69 18.58 -2.64
N VAL A 113 12.27 17.40 -2.73
CA VAL A 113 12.96 16.95 -3.95
C VAL A 113 11.94 16.45 -4.98
N ARG A 114 11.98 17.04 -6.17
CA ARG A 114 11.20 16.59 -7.34
C ARG A 114 12.16 15.98 -8.35
N SER A 115 12.22 14.64 -8.42
CA SER A 115 13.05 13.89 -9.35
C SER A 115 12.23 12.74 -9.94
N CYS A 116 12.22 12.62 -11.26
CA CYS A 116 11.57 11.51 -11.96
C CYS A 116 12.21 10.16 -11.59
N ASP A 117 13.51 10.15 -11.38
CA ASP A 117 14.24 8.92 -11.03
C ASP A 117 13.85 8.45 -9.62
N LEU A 118 13.69 9.38 -8.67
CA LEU A 118 13.20 9.06 -7.33
C LEU A 118 11.78 8.49 -7.36
N VAL A 119 10.91 9.08 -8.17
CA VAL A 119 9.53 8.61 -8.38
C VAL A 119 9.51 7.20 -8.93
N ARG A 120 10.32 6.91 -9.95
CA ARG A 120 10.41 5.57 -10.55
C ARG A 120 10.99 4.55 -9.57
N ALA A 121 11.99 4.93 -8.80
CA ALA A 121 12.58 4.06 -7.79
C ALA A 121 11.58 3.72 -6.66
N GLU A 122 10.78 4.69 -6.20
CA GLU A 122 9.68 4.42 -5.25
C GLU A 122 8.65 3.43 -5.82
N LEU A 123 8.23 3.63 -7.07
CA LEU A 123 7.29 2.72 -7.74
C LEU A 123 7.88 1.33 -7.92
N ALA A 124 9.15 1.23 -8.30
CA ALA A 124 9.85 -0.05 -8.41
C ALA A 124 9.87 -0.81 -7.07
N LEU A 125 10.14 -0.10 -5.97
CA LEU A 125 10.15 -0.68 -4.63
C LEU A 125 8.75 -1.15 -4.20
N LEU A 126 7.72 -0.36 -4.45
CA LEU A 126 6.33 -0.75 -4.20
C LEU A 126 5.91 -1.95 -5.05
N THR A 127 6.35 -2.00 -6.31
CA THR A 127 6.12 -3.13 -7.23
C THR A 127 6.79 -4.40 -6.70
N THR A 128 8.04 -4.30 -6.27
CA THR A 128 8.79 -5.43 -5.68
C THR A 128 8.05 -5.99 -4.46
N PHE A 129 7.62 -5.12 -3.55
CA PHE A 129 6.86 -5.56 -2.38
C PHE A 129 5.53 -6.21 -2.78
N ALA A 130 4.80 -5.65 -3.75
CA ALA A 130 3.53 -6.21 -4.21
C ALA A 130 3.71 -7.61 -4.80
N ASP A 131 4.71 -7.80 -5.67
CA ASP A 131 4.98 -9.09 -6.32
C ASP A 131 5.47 -10.15 -5.30
N VAL A 132 6.31 -9.76 -4.34
CA VAL A 132 6.74 -10.65 -3.24
C VAL A 132 5.55 -11.00 -2.33
N CYS A 133 4.75 -10.01 -1.93
CA CYS A 133 3.60 -10.21 -1.06
C CYS A 133 2.52 -11.11 -1.69
N ASP A 134 2.30 -11.02 -3.00
CA ASP A 134 1.32 -11.83 -3.73
C ASP A 134 1.62 -13.34 -3.63
N LEU A 135 2.90 -13.74 -3.54
CA LEU A 135 3.31 -15.13 -3.33
C LEU A 135 2.99 -15.66 -1.92
N SER A 136 2.86 -14.76 -0.92
CA SER A 136 2.54 -15.14 0.47
C SER A 136 1.05 -15.13 0.77
N ARG A 137 0.22 -14.85 -0.20
CA ARG A 137 -1.23 -14.73 -0.05
C ARG A 137 -1.86 -16.06 0.33
N ASN A 138 -2.63 -16.06 1.43
CA ASN A 138 -3.27 -17.27 1.98
C ASN A 138 -4.62 -17.60 1.34
N ARG A 139 -5.16 -16.72 0.48
CA ARG A 139 -6.44 -16.93 -0.18
C ARG A 139 -6.33 -16.63 -1.67
N PRO A 140 -6.96 -17.46 -2.52
CA PRO A 140 -7.10 -17.17 -3.94
C PRO A 140 -8.00 -15.95 -4.15
N THR A 141 -7.86 -15.27 -5.28
CA THR A 141 -8.84 -14.26 -5.73
C THR A 141 -10.15 -14.93 -6.15
N ASP A 142 -11.23 -14.13 -6.27
CA ASP A 142 -12.52 -14.66 -6.72
C ASP A 142 -12.46 -15.20 -8.17
N GLU A 143 -11.59 -14.65 -9.01
CA GLU A 143 -11.32 -15.17 -10.36
C GLU A 143 -10.64 -16.55 -10.33
N GLU A 144 -9.74 -16.78 -9.39
CA GLU A 144 -9.05 -18.06 -9.20
C GLU A 144 -9.96 -19.14 -8.63
N ARG A 145 -11.01 -18.77 -7.87
CA ARG A 145 -11.99 -19.69 -7.31
C ARG A 145 -12.94 -20.32 -8.34
N ASN A 146 -13.09 -19.69 -9.48
CA ASN A 146 -13.96 -20.17 -10.55
C ASN A 146 -13.34 -21.26 -11.42
N THR A 147 -12.08 -21.63 -11.18
CA THR A 147 -11.42 -22.75 -11.83
C THR A 147 -11.69 -24.03 -11.03
N GLU A 148 -12.17 -25.09 -11.67
CA GLU A 148 -12.65 -26.34 -11.04
C GLU A 148 -11.59 -27.17 -10.28
N ASP A 149 -10.34 -26.74 -10.27
CA ASP A 149 -9.27 -27.38 -9.52
C ASP A 149 -9.25 -27.00 -8.05
N ARG A 150 -8.84 -27.93 -7.18
CA ARG A 150 -8.63 -27.69 -5.75
C ARG A 150 -7.77 -26.46 -5.56
N VAL A 151 -8.37 -25.41 -5.05
CA VAL A 151 -7.77 -24.08 -4.99
C VAL A 151 -6.78 -24.05 -3.83
N HIS A 152 -5.51 -24.32 -4.13
CA HIS A 152 -4.42 -24.04 -3.21
C HIS A 152 -4.12 -22.54 -3.22
N SER A 153 -3.72 -22.02 -2.06
CA SER A 153 -3.27 -20.64 -1.96
C SER A 153 -1.91 -20.44 -2.65
N PRO A 154 -1.58 -19.24 -3.12
CA PRO A 154 -0.24 -18.94 -3.64
C PRO A 154 0.89 -19.35 -2.69
N ARG A 155 0.67 -19.22 -1.39
CA ARG A 155 1.61 -19.65 -0.36
C ARG A 155 1.85 -21.15 -0.36
N GLU A 156 0.80 -21.97 -0.53
CA GLU A 156 0.92 -23.43 -0.61
C GLU A 156 1.68 -23.86 -1.86
N PHE A 157 1.40 -23.23 -3.00
CA PHE A 157 2.16 -23.46 -4.23
C PHE A 157 3.64 -23.08 -4.07
N PHE A 158 3.95 -21.97 -3.39
CA PHE A 158 5.32 -21.58 -3.13
C PHE A 158 6.05 -22.58 -2.25
N HIS A 159 5.42 -23.08 -1.19
CA HIS A 159 6.01 -24.13 -0.35
C HIS A 159 6.22 -25.44 -1.12
N GLY A 160 5.30 -25.81 -1.99
CA GLY A 160 5.48 -26.98 -2.87
C GLY A 160 6.65 -26.81 -3.83
N TYR A 161 6.80 -25.62 -4.41
CA TYR A 161 7.93 -25.28 -5.28
C TYR A 161 9.28 -25.36 -4.56
N LEU A 162 9.37 -24.87 -3.32
CA LEU A 162 10.61 -24.93 -2.51
C LEU A 162 11.11 -26.36 -2.27
N GLN A 163 10.25 -27.36 -2.34
CA GLN A 163 10.64 -28.75 -2.11
C GLN A 163 11.38 -29.37 -3.32
N SER A 164 11.05 -28.97 -4.52
CA SER A 164 11.62 -29.56 -5.75
C SER A 164 12.48 -28.57 -6.54
N LEU A 165 12.22 -27.27 -6.43
CA LEU A 165 12.75 -26.21 -7.31
C LEU A 165 12.51 -26.53 -8.80
N ASP A 166 11.45 -27.28 -9.07
CA ASP A 166 11.07 -27.70 -10.41
C ASP A 166 9.58 -27.41 -10.64
N VAL A 167 9.32 -26.62 -11.65
CA VAL A 167 7.98 -26.14 -11.99
C VAL A 167 7.12 -27.24 -12.62
N GLU A 168 7.75 -28.19 -13.33
CA GLU A 168 7.06 -29.27 -14.02
C GLU A 168 6.67 -30.39 -13.04
N VAL A 169 7.58 -30.74 -12.13
CA VAL A 169 7.34 -31.78 -11.10
C VAL A 169 6.27 -31.34 -10.10
N GLY A 170 6.20 -30.03 -9.80
CA GLY A 170 5.24 -29.48 -8.84
C GLY A 170 3.81 -29.34 -9.36
N GLY A 171 3.55 -29.55 -10.67
CA GLY A 171 2.22 -29.37 -11.27
C GLY A 171 1.63 -27.96 -11.04
N LEU A 172 2.49 -26.93 -11.02
CA LEU A 172 2.12 -25.57 -10.66
C LEU A 172 1.26 -24.90 -11.74
N PRO A 173 0.16 -24.24 -11.37
CA PRO A 173 -0.68 -23.50 -12.32
C PRO A 173 0.09 -22.41 -13.05
N ASP A 174 -0.29 -22.11 -14.29
CA ASP A 174 0.33 -21.05 -15.10
C ASP A 174 0.21 -19.68 -14.43
N SER A 175 -0.89 -19.43 -13.73
CA SER A 175 -1.10 -18.20 -12.94
C SER A 175 -0.06 -18.06 -11.83
N PHE A 176 0.29 -19.13 -11.14
CA PHE A 176 1.32 -19.13 -10.11
C PHE A 176 2.72 -19.00 -10.73
N ARG A 177 3.00 -19.70 -11.83
CA ARG A 177 4.26 -19.56 -12.59
C ARG A 177 4.51 -18.11 -13.00
N ALA A 178 3.47 -17.43 -13.50
CA ALA A 178 3.56 -16.01 -13.87
C ALA A 178 3.88 -15.11 -12.68
N ARG A 179 3.30 -15.35 -11.49
CA ARG A 179 3.62 -14.62 -10.25
C ARG A 179 5.05 -14.86 -9.81
N LEU A 180 5.47 -16.11 -9.77
CA LEU A 180 6.82 -16.48 -9.39
C LEU A 180 7.85 -15.81 -10.30
N SER A 181 7.64 -15.87 -11.62
CA SER A 181 8.51 -15.22 -12.61
C SER A 181 8.55 -13.70 -12.42
N ARG A 182 7.43 -13.06 -12.07
CA ARG A 182 7.44 -11.61 -11.77
C ARG A 182 8.28 -11.28 -10.54
N ALA A 183 8.10 -12.04 -9.45
CA ALA A 183 8.86 -11.83 -8.23
C ALA A 183 10.37 -12.08 -8.45
N LEU A 184 10.73 -13.14 -9.19
CA LEU A 184 12.12 -13.48 -9.46
C LEU A 184 12.85 -12.47 -10.36
N ARG A 185 12.14 -11.72 -11.20
CA ARG A 185 12.75 -10.62 -11.99
C ARG A 185 13.41 -9.56 -11.11
N HIS A 186 12.93 -9.34 -9.90
CA HIS A 186 13.55 -8.42 -8.95
C HIS A 186 14.87 -8.93 -8.37
N TYR A 187 15.25 -10.15 -8.72
CA TYR A 187 16.50 -10.81 -8.37
C TYR A 187 17.33 -11.15 -9.63
N ASP A 188 17.05 -10.46 -10.76
CA ASP A 188 17.72 -10.65 -12.05
C ASP A 188 17.56 -12.05 -12.68
N VAL A 189 16.55 -12.81 -12.22
CA VAL A 189 16.23 -14.13 -12.76
C VAL A 189 15.01 -14.04 -13.68
N THR A 190 15.18 -14.46 -14.93
CA THR A 190 14.13 -14.41 -15.96
C THR A 190 13.60 -15.77 -16.36
N ASP A 191 14.36 -16.86 -16.09
CA ASP A 191 14.01 -18.23 -16.41
C ASP A 191 13.81 -19.04 -15.10
N LEU A 192 12.88 -19.98 -15.12
CA LEU A 192 12.62 -20.91 -14.02
C LEU A 192 13.42 -22.21 -14.13
N ALA A 193 14.33 -22.35 -15.11
CA ALA A 193 15.25 -23.45 -15.20
C ALA A 193 16.20 -23.43 -13.99
N ARG A 194 16.43 -24.60 -13.40
CA ARG A 194 17.25 -24.73 -12.19
C ARG A 194 18.71 -24.37 -12.45
N THR A 195 19.13 -23.25 -11.92
CA THR A 195 20.51 -22.72 -11.97
C THR A 195 20.93 -22.27 -10.57
N PRO A 196 22.24 -22.13 -10.30
CA PRO A 196 22.71 -21.54 -9.03
C PRO A 196 22.11 -20.16 -8.75
N ASP A 197 21.97 -19.32 -9.78
CA ASP A 197 21.38 -17.98 -9.65
C ASP A 197 19.90 -18.04 -9.26
N LEU A 198 19.15 -19.01 -9.82
CA LEU A 198 17.77 -19.27 -9.41
C LEU A 198 17.70 -19.72 -7.95
N GLU A 199 18.57 -20.65 -7.54
CA GLU A 199 18.59 -21.15 -6.16
C GLU A 199 18.86 -20.02 -5.17
N ASP A 200 19.83 -19.14 -5.46
CA ASP A 200 20.13 -17.95 -4.64
C ASP A 200 18.96 -16.97 -4.62
N ALA A 201 18.35 -16.69 -5.77
CA ALA A 201 17.19 -15.79 -5.87
C ALA A 201 15.99 -16.32 -5.06
N VAL A 202 15.70 -17.62 -5.18
CA VAL A 202 14.61 -18.28 -4.44
C VAL A 202 14.88 -18.28 -2.93
N TYR A 203 16.13 -18.48 -2.52
CA TYR A 203 16.51 -18.40 -1.12
C TYR A 203 16.32 -16.98 -0.56
N ARG A 204 16.75 -15.94 -1.29
CA ARG A 204 16.50 -14.54 -0.88
C ARG A 204 15.02 -14.21 -0.84
N LEU A 205 14.25 -14.66 -1.85
CA LEU A 205 12.81 -14.49 -1.89
C LEU A 205 12.14 -15.16 -0.66
N PHE A 206 12.59 -16.34 -0.27
CA PHE A 206 12.12 -17.01 0.94
C PHE A 206 12.42 -16.16 2.19
N LEU A 207 13.62 -15.62 2.34
CA LEU A 207 13.98 -14.74 3.45
C LEU A 207 13.13 -13.45 3.47
N ALA A 208 12.86 -12.87 2.29
CA ALA A 208 11.98 -11.71 2.16
C ALA A 208 10.56 -12.02 2.66
N LEU A 209 10.03 -13.20 2.33
CA LEU A 209 8.71 -13.65 2.74
C LEU A 209 8.60 -13.95 4.23
N GLU A 210 9.64 -14.53 4.83
CA GLU A 210 9.70 -14.78 6.28
C GLU A 210 9.71 -13.47 7.09
N ARG A 211 10.32 -12.42 6.55
CA ARG A 211 10.48 -11.11 7.21
C ARG A 211 9.53 -10.03 6.69
N ILE A 212 8.52 -10.39 5.90
CA ILE A 212 7.66 -9.44 5.18
C ILE A 212 7.00 -8.40 6.09
N GLU A 213 6.75 -8.72 7.35
CA GLU A 213 6.18 -7.78 8.34
C GLU A 213 7.10 -6.60 8.65
N THR A 214 8.42 -6.79 8.53
CA THR A 214 9.40 -5.71 8.74
C THR A 214 9.42 -4.70 7.60
N HIS A 215 8.84 -5.05 6.44
CA HIS A 215 8.73 -4.19 5.27
C HIS A 215 7.53 -3.22 5.35
N VAL A 216 6.52 -3.56 6.16
CA VAL A 216 5.26 -2.79 6.27
C VAL A 216 5.49 -1.30 6.56
N PRO A 217 6.33 -0.91 7.54
CA PRO A 217 6.56 0.51 7.81
C PRO A 217 7.13 1.28 6.61
N VAL A 218 8.02 0.64 5.84
CA VAL A 218 8.64 1.27 4.66
C VAL A 218 7.60 1.51 3.58
N VAL A 219 6.79 0.49 3.28
CA VAL A 219 5.74 0.58 2.25
C VAL A 219 4.67 1.58 2.64
N THR A 220 4.26 1.59 3.91
CA THR A 220 3.28 2.55 4.43
C THR A 220 3.78 3.98 4.28
N ALA A 221 5.00 4.26 4.70
CA ALA A 221 5.60 5.61 4.58
C ALA A 221 5.71 6.07 3.12
N LEU A 222 6.06 5.16 2.19
CA LEU A 222 6.07 5.49 0.76
C LEU A 222 4.67 5.83 0.24
N LEU A 223 3.64 5.07 0.61
CA LEU A 223 2.26 5.36 0.21
C LEU A 223 1.74 6.67 0.80
N GLU A 224 2.05 6.96 2.07
CA GLU A 224 1.71 8.23 2.71
C GLU A 224 2.37 9.42 1.98
N ARG A 225 3.64 9.27 1.64
CA ARG A 225 4.34 10.28 0.83
C ARG A 225 3.67 10.52 -0.54
N TRP A 226 3.14 9.48 -1.18
CA TRP A 226 2.38 9.62 -2.41
C TRP A 226 1.04 10.33 -2.20
N THR A 227 0.42 10.20 -1.04
CA THR A 227 -0.81 10.91 -0.70
C THR A 227 -0.60 12.43 -0.64
N ASP A 228 0.58 12.87 -0.23
CA ASP A 228 0.93 14.30 -0.14
C ASP A 228 1.36 14.91 -1.50
N ARG A 229 1.57 14.09 -2.51
CA ARG A 229 1.91 14.55 -3.88
C ARG A 229 0.63 14.84 -4.66
N HIS A 230 0.52 16.07 -5.15
CA HIS A 230 -0.64 16.50 -5.95
C HIS A 230 -0.38 16.53 -7.46
N ASP A 231 0.88 16.46 -7.90
CA ASP A 231 1.29 16.56 -9.29
C ASP A 231 1.97 15.26 -9.74
N THR A 232 1.30 14.51 -10.62
CA THR A 232 1.86 13.30 -11.23
C THR A 232 1.87 13.45 -12.74
N GLU A 233 3.01 13.22 -13.37
CA GLU A 233 3.12 13.17 -14.84
C GLU A 233 2.26 12.02 -15.41
N ALA A 234 1.67 12.22 -16.58
CA ALA A 234 0.72 11.27 -17.17
C ALA A 234 1.28 9.84 -17.35
N GLY A 235 2.60 9.71 -17.62
CA GLY A 235 3.25 8.40 -17.76
C GLY A 235 3.36 7.65 -16.42
N VAL A 236 3.66 8.37 -15.36
CA VAL A 236 3.76 7.81 -13.99
C VAL A 236 2.39 7.40 -13.46
N SER A 237 1.33 8.08 -13.89
CA SER A 237 -0.04 7.78 -13.44
C SER A 237 -0.49 6.37 -13.81
N HIS A 238 -0.10 5.86 -14.98
CA HIS A 238 -0.47 4.50 -15.39
C HIS A 238 0.26 3.44 -14.55
N GLU A 239 1.58 3.57 -14.39
CA GLU A 239 2.39 2.68 -13.57
C GLU A 239 1.92 2.68 -12.12
N LEU A 240 1.62 3.85 -11.55
CA LEU A 240 1.08 3.98 -10.20
C LEU A 240 -0.24 3.21 -10.04
N ASN A 241 -1.16 3.35 -11.00
CA ASN A 241 -2.44 2.65 -10.93
C ASN A 241 -2.25 1.11 -10.92
N GLU A 242 -1.38 0.59 -11.78
CA GLU A 242 -1.07 -0.84 -11.80
C GLU A 242 -0.44 -1.34 -10.49
N VAL A 243 0.49 -0.56 -9.93
CA VAL A 243 1.12 -0.90 -8.65
C VAL A 243 0.11 -0.91 -7.52
N LEU A 244 -0.78 0.09 -7.46
CA LEU A 244 -1.82 0.18 -6.43
C LEU A 244 -2.81 -0.98 -6.54
N ASP A 245 -3.23 -1.37 -7.74
CA ASP A 245 -4.10 -2.52 -7.94
C ASP A 245 -3.44 -3.82 -7.46
N ARG A 246 -2.17 -4.03 -7.75
CA ARG A 246 -1.41 -5.18 -7.25
C ARG A 246 -1.27 -5.17 -5.73
N LEU A 247 -0.94 -4.02 -5.13
CA LEU A 247 -0.85 -3.87 -3.68
C LEU A 247 -2.17 -4.20 -3.00
N ILE A 248 -3.29 -3.68 -3.51
CA ILE A 248 -4.63 -3.94 -2.96
C ILE A 248 -4.91 -5.45 -2.94
N VAL A 249 -4.63 -6.15 -4.04
CA VAL A 249 -4.86 -7.60 -4.13
C VAL A 249 -3.91 -8.37 -3.23
N ALA A 250 -2.61 -8.03 -3.24
CA ALA A 250 -1.59 -8.76 -2.49
C ALA A 250 -1.75 -8.62 -0.97
N THR A 251 -2.22 -7.46 -0.50
CA THR A 251 -2.28 -7.12 0.94
C THR A 251 -3.65 -7.28 1.59
N GLN A 252 -4.68 -7.57 0.82
CA GLN A 252 -6.09 -7.56 1.23
C GLN A 252 -6.40 -8.28 2.54
N VAL A 253 -5.71 -9.38 2.84
CA VAL A 253 -5.97 -10.21 4.03
C VAL A 253 -4.92 -10.01 5.11
N ARG A 254 -3.63 -9.93 4.73
CA ARG A 254 -2.53 -9.95 5.68
C ARG A 254 -2.14 -8.56 6.18
N PHE A 255 -2.19 -7.56 5.30
CA PHE A 255 -1.77 -6.19 5.61
C PHE A 255 -2.86 -5.17 5.23
N PRO A 256 -4.01 -5.18 5.91
CA PRO A 256 -5.16 -4.35 5.53
C PRO A 256 -4.84 -2.85 5.52
N VAL A 257 -3.96 -2.39 6.39
CA VAL A 257 -3.54 -0.97 6.42
C VAL A 257 -2.92 -0.54 5.09
N ILE A 258 -2.00 -1.34 4.53
CA ILE A 258 -1.41 -1.05 3.21
C ILE A 258 -2.48 -1.06 2.13
N GLY A 259 -3.36 -2.07 2.14
CA GLY A 259 -4.45 -2.19 1.17
C GLY A 259 -5.44 -1.03 1.23
N ASP A 260 -5.78 -0.54 2.43
CA ASP A 260 -6.67 0.61 2.62
C ASP A 260 -6.00 1.91 2.17
N THR A 261 -4.73 2.13 2.52
CA THR A 261 -3.97 3.29 2.06
C THR A 261 -3.83 3.29 0.53
N ALA A 262 -3.54 2.14 -0.08
CA ALA A 262 -3.47 2.01 -1.54
C ALA A 262 -4.83 2.29 -2.21
N ARG A 263 -5.96 1.82 -1.64
CA ARG A 263 -7.31 2.15 -2.14
C ARG A 263 -7.62 3.63 -2.05
N ASN A 264 -7.31 4.26 -0.92
CA ASN A 264 -7.52 5.68 -0.72
C ASN A 264 -6.67 6.50 -1.71
N LEU A 265 -5.42 6.13 -1.89
CA LEU A 265 -4.52 6.76 -2.84
C LEU A 265 -5.04 6.62 -4.28
N ARG A 266 -5.46 5.43 -4.69
CA ARG A 266 -6.07 5.19 -6.00
C ARG A 266 -7.31 6.05 -6.22
N TYR A 267 -8.21 6.11 -5.23
CA TYR A 267 -9.39 6.96 -5.28
C TYR A 267 -9.03 8.43 -5.48
N SER A 268 -8.09 8.97 -4.68
CA SER A 268 -7.69 10.38 -4.73
C SER A 268 -7.04 10.76 -6.06
N TYR A 269 -6.25 9.87 -6.66
CA TYR A 269 -5.55 10.17 -7.91
C TYR A 269 -6.40 9.95 -9.16
N PHE A 270 -7.26 8.93 -9.18
CA PHE A 270 -7.91 8.51 -10.42
C PHE A 270 -9.43 8.71 -10.42
N GLU A 271 -10.10 8.51 -9.29
CA GLU A 271 -11.57 8.55 -9.26
C GLU A 271 -12.07 9.93 -8.82
N GLU A 272 -11.55 10.50 -7.73
CA GLU A 272 -11.99 11.78 -7.20
C GLU A 272 -11.89 12.94 -8.21
N PRO A 273 -10.79 13.09 -9.00
CA PRO A 273 -10.72 14.15 -10.01
C PRO A 273 -11.77 14.01 -11.09
N MET A 274 -12.10 12.79 -11.52
CA MET A 274 -13.15 12.54 -12.50
C MET A 274 -14.53 12.88 -11.95
N ILE A 275 -14.80 12.46 -10.71
CA ILE A 275 -16.06 12.76 -10.02
C ILE A 275 -16.19 14.26 -9.82
N ARG A 276 -15.12 14.94 -9.41
CA ARG A 276 -15.10 16.40 -9.24
C ARG A 276 -15.38 17.13 -10.56
N LYS A 277 -14.74 16.72 -11.64
CA LYS A 277 -14.98 17.27 -12.97
C LYS A 277 -16.42 17.06 -13.45
N ALA A 278 -16.95 15.85 -13.29
CA ALA A 278 -18.34 15.54 -13.63
C ALA A 278 -19.32 16.39 -12.82
N ARG A 279 -19.10 16.53 -11.51
CA ARG A 279 -19.90 17.37 -10.62
C ARG A 279 -19.85 18.83 -11.04
N GLU A 280 -18.67 19.37 -11.38
CA GLU A 280 -18.55 20.76 -11.82
C GLU A 280 -19.28 21.03 -13.14
N GLN A 281 -19.27 20.06 -14.07
CA GLN A 281 -20.10 20.16 -15.30
C GLN A 281 -21.58 20.21 -14.98
N VAL A 282 -22.07 19.42 -14.01
CA VAL A 282 -23.46 19.52 -13.54
C VAL A 282 -23.74 20.88 -12.92
N TYR A 283 -22.83 21.37 -12.09
CA TYR A 283 -22.97 22.69 -11.44
C TYR A 283 -22.99 23.84 -12.46
N ASP A 284 -22.18 23.77 -13.51
CA ASP A 284 -22.20 24.77 -14.58
C ASP A 284 -23.53 24.72 -15.35
N GLY A 285 -24.04 23.53 -15.62
CA GLY A 285 -25.36 23.35 -16.23
C GLY A 285 -26.48 23.92 -15.35
N VAL A 286 -26.41 23.74 -14.04
CA VAL A 286 -27.36 24.32 -13.06
C VAL A 286 -27.26 25.84 -13.05
N ARG A 287 -26.05 26.41 -12.98
CA ARG A 287 -25.81 27.87 -13.03
C ARG A 287 -26.39 28.49 -14.32
N GLY A 288 -26.09 27.87 -15.45
CA GLY A 288 -26.59 28.30 -16.76
C GLY A 288 -28.11 28.22 -16.86
N SER A 289 -28.73 27.15 -16.37
CA SER A 289 -30.19 27.00 -16.37
C SER A 289 -30.88 28.01 -15.45
N LEU A 290 -30.33 28.27 -14.27
CA LEU A 290 -30.88 29.29 -13.36
C LEU A 290 -30.76 30.71 -13.93
N ALA A 291 -29.60 31.03 -14.56
CA ALA A 291 -29.42 32.34 -15.22
C ALA A 291 -30.41 32.51 -16.39
N TYR A 292 -30.55 31.51 -17.24
CA TYR A 292 -31.51 31.54 -18.37
C TYR A 292 -32.94 31.72 -17.88
N LEU A 293 -33.39 31.00 -16.85
CA LEU A 293 -34.73 31.09 -16.29
C LEU A 293 -34.97 32.47 -15.61
N ALA A 294 -33.94 33.08 -15.04
CA ALA A 294 -34.05 34.43 -14.47
C ALA A 294 -34.27 35.53 -15.56
N GLU A 295 -33.62 35.35 -16.72
CA GLU A 295 -33.76 36.27 -17.85
C GLU A 295 -35.02 35.99 -18.69
N HIS A 296 -35.54 34.75 -18.66
CA HIS A 296 -36.66 34.33 -19.47
C HIS A 296 -37.80 33.69 -18.62
N PRO A 297 -38.47 34.43 -17.73
CA PRO A 297 -39.48 33.90 -16.83
C PRO A 297 -40.74 33.34 -17.54
N GLN A 298 -40.92 33.66 -18.81
CA GLN A 298 -42.05 33.19 -19.69
C GLN A 298 -41.62 32.12 -20.71
N ALA A 299 -40.44 31.50 -20.52
CA ALA A 299 -39.96 30.48 -21.44
C ALA A 299 -40.93 29.28 -21.47
N ALA A 300 -41.18 28.75 -22.65
CA ALA A 300 -42.07 27.59 -22.84
C ALA A 300 -41.61 26.34 -22.07
N ASP A 301 -40.30 26.19 -21.88
CA ASP A 301 -39.65 25.11 -21.19
C ASP A 301 -39.35 25.37 -19.69
N TYR A 302 -39.88 26.50 -19.13
CA TYR A 302 -39.64 26.92 -17.76
C TYR A 302 -39.89 25.78 -16.75
N SER A 303 -41.12 25.23 -16.78
CA SER A 303 -41.52 24.17 -15.84
C SER A 303 -40.67 22.91 -15.98
N GLN A 304 -40.29 22.54 -17.20
CA GLN A 304 -39.45 21.37 -17.45
C GLN A 304 -38.01 21.56 -16.90
N ARG A 305 -37.44 22.76 -17.10
CA ARG A 305 -36.13 23.10 -16.55
C ARG A 305 -36.11 23.14 -15.03
N ILE A 306 -37.11 23.75 -14.41
CA ILE A 306 -37.26 23.74 -12.95
C ILE A 306 -37.36 22.31 -12.44
N GLU A 307 -38.17 21.44 -13.06
CA GLU A 307 -38.29 20.04 -12.67
C GLU A 307 -36.95 19.30 -12.78
N SER A 308 -36.23 19.51 -13.85
CA SER A 308 -34.87 18.96 -14.03
C SER A 308 -33.91 19.40 -12.92
N LEU A 309 -33.92 20.68 -12.55
CA LEU A 309 -33.08 21.21 -11.44
C LEU A 309 -33.50 20.65 -10.09
N VAL A 310 -34.80 20.45 -9.85
CA VAL A 310 -35.31 19.88 -8.60
C VAL A 310 -34.97 18.41 -8.47
N THR A 311 -35.00 17.65 -9.55
CA THR A 311 -34.80 16.19 -9.57
C THR A 311 -33.34 15.81 -9.77
N THR A 312 -32.44 16.75 -10.05
CA THR A 312 -31.00 16.49 -10.20
C THR A 312 -30.49 15.73 -8.96
N PRO A 313 -29.84 14.57 -9.12
CA PRO A 313 -29.38 13.74 -8.01
C PRO A 313 -28.21 14.37 -7.23
N GLU A 314 -27.42 15.24 -7.88
CA GLU A 314 -26.29 15.90 -7.22
C GLU A 314 -26.76 16.82 -6.06
N PRO A 315 -25.97 16.89 -4.96
CA PRO A 315 -26.24 17.80 -3.87
C PRO A 315 -25.98 19.26 -4.30
N LEU A 316 -27.07 20.02 -4.48
CA LEU A 316 -26.98 21.40 -4.94
C LEU A 316 -27.00 22.44 -3.79
N ILE A 317 -27.07 22.01 -2.53
CA ILE A 317 -27.33 22.91 -1.41
C ILE A 317 -26.27 24.01 -1.28
N ASP A 318 -24.99 23.64 -1.36
CA ASP A 318 -23.87 24.58 -1.25
C ASP A 318 -23.81 25.54 -2.44
N LEU A 319 -24.04 25.02 -3.65
CA LEU A 319 -24.10 25.82 -4.86
C LEU A 319 -25.23 26.86 -4.80
N LEU A 320 -26.42 26.43 -4.40
CA LEU A 320 -27.58 27.27 -4.31
C LEU A 320 -27.46 28.32 -3.15
N ALA A 321 -26.86 27.90 -2.03
CA ALA A 321 -26.56 28.81 -0.91
C ALA A 321 -25.58 29.93 -1.30
N GLN A 322 -24.53 29.57 -2.07
CA GLN A 322 -23.60 30.57 -2.61
C GLN A 322 -24.30 31.58 -3.54
N GLN A 323 -25.26 31.11 -4.34
CA GLN A 323 -26.04 32.00 -5.22
C GLN A 323 -26.94 32.99 -4.42
N ILE A 324 -27.55 32.52 -3.32
CA ILE A 324 -28.35 33.38 -2.41
C ILE A 324 -27.47 34.43 -1.73
N SER A 325 -26.27 34.09 -1.34
CA SER A 325 -25.34 34.95 -0.62
C SER A 325 -24.78 36.09 -1.46
N ARG A 326 -25.00 36.08 -2.77
CA ARG A 326 -24.58 37.18 -3.64
C ARG A 326 -25.40 38.45 -3.35
N PRO A 327 -24.78 39.64 -3.40
CA PRO A 327 -25.51 40.92 -3.21
C PRO A 327 -26.51 41.11 -4.36
N GLY A 328 -27.74 41.50 -4.04
CA GLY A 328 -28.80 41.75 -5.04
C GLY A 328 -30.10 41.01 -4.71
N THR A 329 -31.08 41.16 -5.60
CA THR A 329 -32.37 40.46 -5.51
C THR A 329 -32.19 38.99 -5.89
N VAL A 330 -32.68 38.06 -5.07
CA VAL A 330 -32.64 36.65 -5.39
C VAL A 330 -33.62 36.32 -6.49
N PRO A 331 -33.19 35.70 -7.60
CA PRO A 331 -34.10 35.34 -8.69
C PRO A 331 -35.18 34.34 -8.26
N GLY A 332 -36.43 34.54 -8.77
CA GLY A 332 -37.55 33.63 -8.49
C GLY A 332 -37.26 32.14 -8.76
N PRO A 333 -36.65 31.76 -9.92
CA PRO A 333 -36.29 30.39 -10.21
C PRO A 333 -35.37 29.77 -9.15
N LEU A 334 -34.40 30.52 -8.62
CA LEU A 334 -33.50 30.01 -7.58
C LEU A 334 -34.26 29.71 -6.28
N LEU A 335 -35.15 30.62 -5.86
CA LEU A 335 -36.01 30.43 -4.68
C LEU A 335 -36.95 29.22 -4.87
N GLU A 336 -37.51 29.06 -6.05
CA GLU A 336 -38.39 27.95 -6.37
C GLU A 336 -37.64 26.60 -6.26
N VAL A 337 -36.48 26.48 -6.89
CA VAL A 337 -35.67 25.23 -6.84
C VAL A 337 -35.26 24.92 -5.39
N ILE A 338 -34.80 25.90 -4.61
CA ILE A 338 -34.41 25.68 -3.21
C ILE A 338 -35.61 25.21 -2.39
N THR A 339 -36.75 25.92 -2.50
CA THR A 339 -37.95 25.60 -1.73
C THR A 339 -38.44 24.18 -2.09
N ARG A 340 -38.51 23.85 -3.37
CA ARG A 340 -38.96 22.52 -3.82
C ARG A 340 -38.03 21.40 -3.38
N ARG A 341 -36.71 21.60 -3.43
CA ARG A 341 -35.74 20.60 -2.96
C ARG A 341 -35.76 20.46 -1.43
N ALA A 342 -35.75 21.58 -0.68
CA ALA A 342 -35.72 21.55 0.77
C ALA A 342 -36.96 20.91 1.39
N TYR A 343 -38.16 21.27 0.87
CA TYR A 343 -39.42 20.75 1.39
C TYR A 343 -40.00 19.58 0.62
N LYS A 344 -39.30 19.08 -0.40
CA LYS A 344 -39.75 17.97 -1.28
C LYS A 344 -41.14 18.24 -1.90
N ILE A 345 -41.38 19.48 -2.31
CA ILE A 345 -42.66 19.93 -2.88
C ILE A 345 -42.60 19.79 -4.41
N ARG A 346 -43.64 19.21 -5.02
CA ARG A 346 -43.71 19.02 -6.48
C ARG A 346 -44.11 20.30 -7.21
N THR A 347 -45.06 21.07 -6.65
CA THR A 347 -45.61 22.29 -7.25
C THR A 347 -45.53 23.43 -6.28
N LEU A 348 -45.17 24.62 -6.77
CA LEU A 348 -45.10 25.87 -6.02
C LEU A 348 -45.94 26.89 -6.77
N GLU A 349 -46.83 27.61 -6.10
CA GLU A 349 -47.71 28.63 -6.71
C GLU A 349 -47.00 30.02 -6.73
N ASP A 350 -46.33 30.37 -5.66
CA ASP A 350 -45.59 31.63 -5.57
C ASP A 350 -44.42 31.49 -4.60
N VAL A 351 -43.32 32.18 -4.91
CA VAL A 351 -42.17 32.31 -4.02
C VAL A 351 -41.60 33.72 -4.11
N ARG A 352 -41.47 34.40 -2.97
CA ARG A 352 -40.93 35.75 -2.88
C ARG A 352 -39.89 35.85 -1.79
N SER A 353 -38.90 36.70 -1.97
CA SER A 353 -37.95 37.06 -0.94
C SER A 353 -38.16 38.49 -0.48
N CYS A 354 -37.99 38.75 0.81
CA CYS A 354 -37.91 40.08 1.38
C CYS A 354 -36.73 40.15 2.36
N VAL A 355 -36.27 41.36 2.60
CA VAL A 355 -35.24 41.64 3.61
C VAL A 355 -35.89 42.48 4.70
N VAL A 356 -35.81 42.02 5.95
CA VAL A 356 -36.32 42.70 7.12
C VAL A 356 -35.15 42.74 8.13
N ASP A 357 -34.80 43.92 8.58
CA ASP A 357 -33.71 44.14 9.55
C ASP A 357 -32.39 43.44 9.19
N GLY A 358 -31.99 43.50 7.91
CA GLY A 358 -30.79 42.90 7.41
C GLY A 358 -30.83 41.35 7.23
N SER A 359 -31.91 40.71 7.67
CA SER A 359 -32.14 39.27 7.48
C SER A 359 -33.02 39.04 6.27
N ARG A 360 -32.67 38.02 5.46
CA ARG A 360 -33.41 37.64 4.26
C ARG A 360 -34.42 36.57 4.60
N PHE A 361 -35.67 36.77 4.19
CA PHE A 361 -36.77 35.83 4.36
C PHE A 361 -37.29 35.39 3.00
N SER A 362 -37.76 34.18 2.91
CA SER A 362 -38.53 33.70 1.75
C SER A 362 -39.96 33.32 2.20
N VAL A 363 -40.92 33.70 1.39
CA VAL A 363 -42.33 33.32 1.57
C VAL A 363 -42.69 32.46 0.38
N SER A 364 -43.24 31.28 0.63
CA SER A 364 -43.67 30.36 -0.41
C SER A 364 -45.11 29.92 -0.24
N ALA A 365 -45.84 29.83 -1.34
CA ALA A 365 -47.19 29.32 -1.39
C ALA A 365 -47.24 28.10 -2.30
N TRP A 366 -47.96 27.05 -1.86
CA TRP A 366 -48.18 25.84 -2.66
C TRP A 366 -49.66 25.43 -2.59
N PRO A 367 -50.15 24.66 -3.59
CA PRO A 367 -51.54 24.27 -3.63
C PRO A 367 -51.97 23.57 -2.35
N ARG A 368 -53.04 24.06 -1.71
CA ARG A 368 -53.60 23.44 -0.51
C ARG A 368 -54.21 22.08 -0.87
N ARG A 369 -53.72 21.01 -0.30
CA ARG A 369 -54.60 19.91 0.04
C ARG A 369 -55.51 20.47 1.11
N SER A 370 -56.81 20.38 0.92
CA SER A 370 -57.84 20.92 1.80
C SER A 370 -57.41 20.77 3.28
N GLY A 371 -57.05 21.88 3.96
CA GLY A 371 -56.76 21.90 5.38
C GLY A 371 -55.40 22.44 5.84
N SER A 372 -54.50 22.94 5.01
CA SER A 372 -53.18 23.38 5.47
C SER A 372 -52.92 24.90 5.36
N SER A 373 -52.31 25.43 6.36
CA SER A 373 -51.97 26.88 6.52
C SER A 373 -50.65 27.24 5.81
N CYS A 374 -50.52 28.52 5.39
CA CYS A 374 -49.26 29.08 4.92
C CYS A 374 -48.19 29.02 6.04
N ARG A 375 -46.97 28.65 5.70
CA ARG A 375 -45.82 28.76 6.61
C ARG A 375 -44.82 29.78 6.07
N CYS A 376 -44.42 30.70 6.93
CA CYS A 376 -43.23 31.54 6.70
C CYS A 376 -42.02 30.84 7.31
N SER A 377 -40.97 30.66 6.53
CA SER A 377 -39.68 30.16 7.03
C SER A 377 -38.63 31.28 6.93
N GLY A 378 -38.06 31.65 8.07
CA GLY A 378 -36.91 32.53 8.12
C GLY A 378 -35.64 31.70 8.19
N SER A 379 -34.66 31.99 7.34
CA SER A 379 -33.30 31.45 7.48
C SER A 379 -32.39 32.55 8.03
N ARG A 380 -31.71 32.26 9.12
CA ARG A 380 -30.61 33.06 9.65
C ARG A 380 -29.34 32.76 8.89
#